data_fb801072a5fdd8dd54430176fed474e8
#
_entry.id   fb801072a5fdd8dd54430176fed474e8
#
_cell.length_a   1.000
_cell.length_b   1.000
_cell.length_c   1.000
_cell.angle_alpha   90.00
_cell.angle_beta   90.00
_cell.angle_gamma   90.00
#
_symmetry.space_group_name_H-M   'P 1'
#
loop_
_entity.id
_entity.type
_entity.pdbx_description
1 polymer ?
#
loop_
_entity_poly.entity_id
_entity_poly.type
_entity_poly.pdbx_seq_one_letter_code
_entity_poly.pdbx_strand_id
1 'polypeptide(L)'
;LKYFNMRMKLSDFNYDLPKELVAEYPNKNRDEARLMVIDRKDYSINHRQFKDMIEYFDENDVIILNNTKVFPARLYGNKEKTGARIEVFLLRELNAEQRLWDVLVDPARKIRIGNKLYFGSDNNLVAEVIDNTTSRGRTLRFLCDVGYEDFRKLLIDLGETPLPKYINREVEPEDKDRYQTIYAKN
;
A
#
# COMPACT_ATOMS: atom_id res chain seq x y z
N LEU A 1 16.99 8.72 31.79
CA LEU A 1 15.72 7.98 32.02
C LEU A 1 14.58 8.83 32.63
N LYS A 2 14.65 10.16 32.54
CA LYS A 2 13.63 11.07 33.13
C LYS A 2 12.51 11.50 32.16
N TYR A 3 12.49 11.03 30.93
CA TYR A 3 11.52 11.48 29.90
C TYR A 3 10.39 10.49 29.59
N PHE A 4 10.25 9.39 30.35
CA PHE A 4 9.28 8.34 30.03
C PHE A 4 7.86 8.55 30.57
N ASN A 5 7.55 9.71 31.19
CA ASN A 5 6.22 9.96 31.77
C ASN A 5 5.46 11.17 31.18
N MET A 6 5.90 11.75 30.10
CA MET A 6 5.03 12.69 29.38
C MET A 6 4.03 11.90 28.54
N ARG A 7 2.76 11.93 28.93
CA ARG A 7 1.65 11.43 28.10
C ARG A 7 1.57 12.27 26.84
N MET A 8 2.24 11.84 25.77
CA MET A 8 2.12 12.48 24.45
C MET A 8 0.68 12.35 23.96
N LYS A 9 0.10 13.44 23.51
CA LYS A 9 -1.22 13.48 22.89
C LYS A 9 -1.05 13.54 21.37
N LEU A 10 -2.01 13.04 20.63
CA LEU A 10 -2.01 13.12 19.17
C LEU A 10 -1.95 14.58 18.68
N SER A 11 -2.57 15.50 19.43
CA SER A 11 -2.53 16.93 19.16
C SER A 11 -1.12 17.55 19.19
N ASP A 12 -0.18 16.95 19.93
CA ASP A 12 1.19 17.45 20.04
C ASP A 12 1.97 17.27 18.72
N PHE A 13 1.45 16.46 17.81
CA PHE A 13 1.99 16.20 16.47
C PHE A 13 1.21 16.93 15.37
N ASN A 14 0.24 17.75 15.74
CA ASN A 14 -0.53 18.49 14.76
C ASN A 14 0.24 19.74 14.32
N TYR A 15 0.44 19.88 13.02
CA TYR A 15 1.08 21.05 12.41
C TYR A 15 0.43 21.32 11.05
N ASP A 16 0.55 22.53 10.57
CA ASP A 16 0.08 22.90 9.23
C ASP A 16 1.13 22.50 8.19
N LEU A 17 0.76 21.56 7.33
CA LEU A 17 1.58 21.11 6.20
C LEU A 17 1.01 21.69 4.89
N PRO A 18 1.67 22.71 4.30
CA PRO A 18 1.26 23.23 3.02
C PRO A 18 1.28 22.14 1.94
N LYS A 19 0.21 22.08 1.15
CA LYS A 19 0.05 21.00 0.13
C LYS A 19 1.17 21.02 -0.92
N GLU A 20 1.66 22.19 -1.26
CA GLU A 20 2.75 22.41 -2.22
C GLU A 20 4.10 21.85 -1.76
N LEU A 21 4.24 21.55 -0.47
CA LEU A 21 5.44 20.91 0.07
C LEU A 21 5.40 19.38 0.02
N VAL A 22 4.26 18.81 -0.37
CA VAL A 22 4.14 17.37 -0.57
C VAL A 22 4.62 17.01 -1.97
N ALA A 23 5.71 16.24 -2.06
CA ALA A 23 6.23 15.81 -3.35
C ALA A 23 5.28 14.80 -4.01
N GLU A 24 4.84 15.07 -5.23
CA GLU A 24 3.99 14.17 -6.01
C GLU A 24 4.80 13.14 -6.82
N TYR A 25 6.06 13.48 -7.14
CA TYR A 25 6.98 12.63 -7.89
C TYR A 25 8.27 12.37 -7.11
N PRO A 26 8.84 11.16 -7.20
CA PRO A 26 10.14 10.86 -6.62
C PRO A 26 11.27 11.50 -7.45
N ASN A 27 12.43 11.71 -6.82
CA ASN A 27 13.64 12.07 -7.57
C ASN A 27 13.96 11.04 -8.65
N LYS A 28 14.57 11.48 -9.76
CA LYS A 28 14.99 10.60 -10.82
C LYS A 28 15.92 9.49 -10.31
N ASN A 29 16.93 9.85 -9.53
CA ASN A 29 17.83 8.92 -8.87
C ASN A 29 17.41 8.83 -7.38
N ARG A 30 17.30 7.61 -6.84
CA ARG A 30 16.80 7.39 -5.46
C ARG A 30 17.75 7.93 -4.40
N ASP A 31 19.04 7.81 -4.64
CA ASP A 31 20.14 8.22 -3.76
C ASP A 31 20.38 9.74 -3.75
N GLU A 32 19.80 10.48 -4.68
CA GLU A 32 19.80 11.94 -4.72
C GLU A 32 18.65 12.59 -3.95
N ALA A 33 17.77 11.79 -3.34
CA ALA A 33 16.73 12.31 -2.47
C ALA A 33 17.34 13.11 -1.32
N ARG A 34 16.64 14.16 -0.87
CA ARG A 34 17.08 14.95 0.28
C ARG A 34 17.08 14.12 1.55
N LEU A 35 18.12 14.28 2.35
CA LEU A 35 18.28 13.66 3.67
C LEU A 35 18.28 14.76 4.73
N MET A 36 17.42 14.63 5.72
CA MET A 36 17.47 15.45 6.94
C MET A 36 18.17 14.63 8.04
N VAL A 37 19.27 15.16 8.54
CA VAL A 37 20.03 14.57 9.65
C VAL A 37 19.78 15.40 10.90
N ILE A 38 19.28 14.76 11.96
CA ILE A 38 19.00 15.38 13.24
C ILE A 38 19.93 14.77 14.30
N ASP A 39 20.86 15.56 14.85
CA ASP A 39 21.65 15.12 15.98
C ASP A 39 20.85 15.28 17.28
N ARG A 40 20.69 14.19 18.03
CA ARG A 40 19.92 14.19 19.28
C ARG A 40 20.69 14.75 20.48
N LYS A 41 21.99 15.02 20.35
CA LYS A 41 22.80 15.54 21.43
C LYS A 41 22.66 17.07 21.53
N ASP A 42 22.70 17.75 20.39
CA ASP A 42 22.66 19.20 20.30
C ASP A 42 21.41 19.72 19.55
N TYR A 43 20.57 18.80 19.07
CA TYR A 43 19.37 19.09 18.26
C TYR A 43 19.66 19.85 16.97
N SER A 44 20.89 19.76 16.46
CA SER A 44 21.22 20.35 15.16
C SER A 44 20.51 19.62 14.02
N ILE A 45 20.15 20.38 12.98
CA ILE A 45 19.52 19.88 11.77
C ILE A 45 20.42 20.17 10.58
N ASN A 46 20.85 19.14 9.89
CA ASN A 46 21.66 19.26 8.69
C ASN A 46 20.91 18.70 7.49
N HIS A 47 21.00 19.37 6.35
CA HIS A 47 20.43 18.93 5.08
C HIS A 47 21.52 18.37 4.19
N ARG A 48 21.31 17.11 3.74
CA ARG A 48 22.24 16.32 2.93
C ARG A 48 21.50 15.65 1.77
N GLN A 49 22.20 14.84 1.00
CA GLN A 49 21.61 13.90 0.07
C GLN A 49 21.60 12.48 0.65
N PHE A 50 20.68 11.65 0.22
CA PHE A 50 20.54 10.30 0.79
C PHE A 50 21.80 9.45 0.62
N LYS A 51 22.56 9.63 -0.47
CA LYS A 51 23.85 8.95 -0.69
C LYS A 51 24.88 9.26 0.40
N ASP A 52 24.79 10.42 1.07
CA ASP A 52 25.70 10.81 2.14
C ASP A 52 25.42 10.03 3.44
N MET A 53 24.35 9.22 3.46
CA MET A 53 23.97 8.41 4.61
C MET A 53 25.12 7.49 5.08
N ILE A 54 25.93 7.02 4.17
CA ILE A 54 27.07 6.13 4.47
C ILE A 54 28.10 6.77 5.43
N GLU A 55 28.17 8.11 5.50
CA GLU A 55 29.09 8.82 6.40
C GLU A 55 28.67 8.72 7.88
N TYR A 56 27.44 8.24 8.15
CA TYR A 56 26.88 8.16 9.50
C TYR A 56 26.91 6.74 10.10
N PHE A 57 27.47 5.78 9.37
CA PHE A 57 27.55 4.38 9.79
C PHE A 57 28.98 3.87 9.82
N ASP A 58 29.27 2.99 10.74
CA ASP A 58 30.54 2.29 10.86
C ASP A 58 30.34 0.75 10.86
N GLU A 59 31.44 0.00 10.99
CA GLU A 59 31.45 -1.46 10.92
C GLU A 59 30.67 -2.15 12.06
N ASN A 60 30.30 -1.41 13.10
CA ASN A 60 29.54 -1.95 14.25
C ASN A 60 28.03 -1.70 14.10
N ASP A 61 27.62 -0.94 13.09
CA ASP A 61 26.22 -0.64 12.85
C ASP A 61 25.52 -1.75 12.07
N VAL A 62 24.23 -1.93 12.35
CA VAL A 62 23.38 -2.89 11.66
C VAL A 62 22.23 -2.15 10.97
N ILE A 63 22.14 -2.28 9.65
CA ILE A 63 21.06 -1.71 8.86
C ILE A 63 20.02 -2.78 8.53
N ILE A 64 18.77 -2.57 8.94
CA ILE A 64 17.66 -3.44 8.63
C ILE A 64 16.91 -2.87 7.42
N LEU A 65 16.79 -3.65 6.35
CA LEU A 65 16.15 -3.26 5.10
C LEU A 65 14.90 -4.08 4.84
N ASN A 66 13.88 -3.44 4.24
CA ASN A 66 12.70 -4.16 3.78
C ASN A 66 12.97 -4.76 2.39
N ASN A 67 12.83 -6.07 2.25
CA ASN A 67 12.97 -6.79 0.99
C ASN A 67 11.63 -7.31 0.43
N THR A 68 10.51 -6.90 1.02
CA THR A 68 9.18 -7.31 0.60
C THR A 68 8.81 -6.68 -0.73
N LYS A 69 8.40 -7.50 -1.69
CA LYS A 69 7.88 -7.04 -2.98
C LYS A 69 6.46 -6.50 -2.81
N VAL A 70 6.21 -5.30 -3.31
CA VAL A 70 4.87 -4.71 -3.29
C VAL A 70 4.01 -5.42 -4.34
N PHE A 71 2.88 -5.94 -3.89
CA PHE A 71 1.87 -6.54 -4.73
C PHE A 71 0.85 -5.48 -5.18
N PRO A 72 0.38 -5.47 -6.45
CA PRO A 72 -0.64 -4.55 -6.91
C PRO A 72 -1.99 -4.92 -6.29
N ALA A 73 -2.24 -4.38 -5.10
CA ALA A 73 -3.30 -4.81 -4.21
C ALA A 73 -4.66 -4.13 -4.45
N ARG A 74 -4.73 -3.12 -5.34
CA ARG A 74 -5.96 -2.37 -5.59
C ARG A 74 -6.64 -2.86 -6.85
N LEU A 75 -7.85 -3.40 -6.70
CA LEU A 75 -8.69 -3.87 -7.80
C LEU A 75 -9.88 -2.94 -7.98
N TYR A 76 -10.18 -2.57 -9.20
CA TYR A 76 -11.43 -1.89 -9.56
C TYR A 76 -12.36 -2.85 -10.29
N GLY A 77 -13.64 -2.77 -9.94
CA GLY A 77 -14.64 -3.65 -10.52
C GLY A 77 -16.05 -3.08 -10.38
N ASN A 78 -17.02 -3.93 -10.65
CA ASN A 78 -18.42 -3.56 -10.61
C ASN A 78 -19.23 -4.56 -9.80
N LYS A 79 -20.26 -4.04 -9.12
CA LYS A 79 -21.21 -4.88 -8.40
C LYS A 79 -22.21 -5.51 -9.36
N GLU A 80 -22.48 -6.81 -9.24
CA GLU A 80 -23.33 -7.61 -10.11
C GLU A 80 -24.65 -6.91 -10.52
N LYS A 81 -25.52 -6.66 -9.58
CA LYS A 81 -26.91 -6.23 -9.91
C LYS A 81 -27.05 -4.78 -10.35
N THR A 82 -26.12 -3.94 -10.01
CA THR A 82 -26.25 -2.49 -10.17
C THR A 82 -25.23 -1.87 -11.12
N GLY A 83 -24.21 -2.62 -11.51
CA GLY A 83 -23.07 -2.10 -12.26
C GLY A 83 -22.26 -1.02 -11.51
N ALA A 84 -22.59 -0.78 -10.23
CA ALA A 84 -21.94 0.27 -9.47
C ALA A 84 -20.43 -0.02 -9.32
N ARG A 85 -19.60 0.96 -9.65
CA ARG A 85 -18.15 0.88 -9.50
C ARG A 85 -17.78 0.63 -8.01
N ILE A 86 -16.85 -0.25 -7.80
CA ILE A 86 -16.31 -0.60 -6.49
C ILE A 86 -14.79 -0.64 -6.52
N GLU A 87 -14.19 -0.37 -5.37
CA GLU A 87 -12.76 -0.58 -5.11
C GLU A 87 -12.61 -1.70 -4.08
N VAL A 88 -11.68 -2.61 -4.35
CA VAL A 88 -11.28 -3.66 -3.42
C VAL A 88 -9.78 -3.52 -3.19
N PHE A 89 -9.36 -3.44 -1.94
CA PHE A 89 -7.97 -3.43 -1.55
C PHE A 89 -7.61 -4.75 -0.84
N LEU A 90 -6.77 -5.55 -1.48
CA LEU A 90 -6.33 -6.84 -0.98
C LEU A 90 -5.36 -6.63 0.19
N LEU A 91 -5.67 -7.24 1.35
CA LEU A 91 -4.82 -7.15 2.55
C LEU A 91 -3.94 -8.39 2.71
N ARG A 92 -4.57 -9.55 2.74
CA ARG A 92 -3.87 -10.84 2.89
C ARG A 92 -4.71 -12.01 2.40
N GLU A 93 -4.04 -13.02 1.94
CA GLU A 93 -4.64 -14.31 1.63
C GLU A 93 -4.89 -15.10 2.92
N LEU A 94 -6.12 -15.53 3.11
CA LEU A 94 -6.54 -16.32 4.28
C LEU A 94 -6.44 -17.82 4.01
N ASN A 95 -6.77 -18.25 2.77
CA ASN A 95 -6.71 -19.63 2.35
C ASN A 95 -6.52 -19.69 0.83
N ALA A 96 -5.42 -20.32 0.39
CA ALA A 96 -5.06 -20.42 -1.02
C ALA A 96 -5.96 -21.39 -1.78
N GLU A 97 -6.32 -22.54 -1.20
CA GLU A 97 -7.15 -23.56 -1.84
C GLU A 97 -8.57 -23.05 -2.11
N GLN A 98 -9.13 -22.33 -1.15
CA GLN A 98 -10.46 -21.72 -1.25
C GLN A 98 -10.44 -20.33 -1.85
N ARG A 99 -9.27 -19.78 -2.16
CA ARG A 99 -9.08 -18.42 -2.69
C ARG A 99 -9.75 -17.34 -1.83
N LEU A 100 -9.61 -17.49 -0.50
CA LEU A 100 -10.16 -16.54 0.47
C LEU A 100 -9.17 -15.43 0.75
N TRP A 101 -9.68 -14.21 0.71
CA TRP A 101 -8.90 -13.00 0.95
C TRP A 101 -9.60 -12.07 1.94
N ASP A 102 -8.82 -11.54 2.88
CA ASP A 102 -9.22 -10.38 3.69
C ASP A 102 -8.95 -9.12 2.89
N VAL A 103 -9.94 -8.26 2.78
CA VAL A 103 -9.90 -7.08 1.91
C VAL A 103 -10.57 -5.87 2.56
N LEU A 104 -10.21 -4.67 2.12
CA LEU A 104 -11.02 -3.48 2.33
C LEU A 104 -11.82 -3.19 1.06
N VAL A 105 -13.03 -2.65 1.23
CA VAL A 105 -13.92 -2.32 0.11
C VAL A 105 -14.43 -0.88 0.21
N ASP A 106 -14.64 -0.27 -0.95
CA ASP A 106 -15.28 1.04 -1.08
C ASP A 106 -16.24 1.07 -2.28
N PRO A 107 -17.49 1.54 -2.10
CA PRO A 107 -18.15 2.01 -0.89
C PRO A 107 -18.66 0.84 -0.01
N ALA A 108 -18.15 0.72 1.21
CA ALA A 108 -18.40 -0.42 2.10
C ALA A 108 -19.89 -0.65 2.43
N ARG A 109 -20.68 0.41 2.54
CA ARG A 109 -22.13 0.34 2.86
C ARG A 109 -22.95 -0.38 1.78
N LYS A 110 -22.47 -0.39 0.54
CA LYS A 110 -23.16 -0.98 -0.62
C LYS A 110 -22.72 -2.42 -0.90
N ILE A 111 -21.65 -2.89 -0.28
CA ILE A 111 -21.07 -4.22 -0.49
C ILE A 111 -21.37 -5.09 0.73
N ARG A 112 -22.29 -6.05 0.55
CA ARG A 112 -22.85 -6.92 1.60
C ARG A 112 -22.56 -8.38 1.30
N ILE A 113 -22.62 -9.22 2.32
CA ILE A 113 -22.52 -10.69 2.19
C ILE A 113 -23.47 -11.19 1.10
N GLY A 114 -22.99 -12.10 0.25
CA GLY A 114 -23.68 -12.67 -0.90
C GLY A 114 -23.64 -11.79 -2.16
N ASN A 115 -23.03 -10.60 -2.13
CA ASN A 115 -22.84 -9.85 -3.36
C ASN A 115 -21.69 -10.45 -4.17
N LYS A 116 -21.87 -10.51 -5.49
CA LYS A 116 -20.80 -10.80 -6.44
C LYS A 116 -20.21 -9.51 -6.99
N LEU A 117 -18.90 -9.50 -7.11
CA LEU A 117 -18.06 -8.40 -7.58
C LEU A 117 -17.32 -8.90 -8.83
N TYR A 118 -17.36 -8.13 -9.89
CA TYR A 118 -16.81 -8.46 -11.20
C TYR A 118 -15.63 -7.54 -11.51
N PHE A 119 -14.52 -8.12 -11.93
CA PHE A 119 -13.27 -7.42 -12.22
C PHE A 119 -12.80 -7.73 -13.65
N GLY A 120 -12.10 -6.76 -14.25
CA GLY A 120 -11.63 -6.82 -15.63
C GLY A 120 -12.68 -6.45 -16.66
N SER A 121 -12.24 -6.11 -17.88
CA SER A 121 -13.13 -5.67 -18.98
C SER A 121 -14.14 -6.75 -19.36
N ASP A 122 -13.74 -8.01 -19.29
CA ASP A 122 -14.55 -9.16 -19.70
C ASP A 122 -15.15 -9.92 -18.51
N ASN A 123 -15.14 -9.30 -17.32
CA ASN A 123 -15.56 -9.96 -16.07
C ASN A 123 -14.85 -11.31 -15.83
N ASN A 124 -13.60 -11.39 -16.24
CA ASN A 124 -12.81 -12.62 -16.19
C ASN A 124 -12.39 -13.04 -14.78
N LEU A 125 -12.60 -12.16 -13.78
CA LEU A 125 -12.42 -12.47 -12.38
C LEU A 125 -13.66 -12.07 -11.59
N VAL A 126 -14.22 -13.02 -10.84
CA VAL A 126 -15.41 -12.81 -10.00
C VAL A 126 -15.06 -13.13 -8.56
N ALA A 127 -15.58 -12.33 -7.62
CA ALA A 127 -15.49 -12.64 -6.20
C ALA A 127 -16.85 -12.55 -5.53
N GLU A 128 -17.09 -13.39 -4.53
CA GLU A 128 -18.25 -13.35 -3.66
C GLU A 128 -17.86 -12.85 -2.28
N VAL A 129 -18.67 -11.95 -1.73
CA VAL A 129 -18.52 -11.47 -0.35
C VAL A 129 -19.10 -12.53 0.58
N ILE A 130 -18.25 -13.17 1.38
CA ILE A 130 -18.69 -14.24 2.28
C ILE A 130 -18.77 -13.82 3.74
N ASP A 131 -18.06 -12.74 4.16
CA ASP A 131 -18.10 -12.26 5.54
C ASP A 131 -17.76 -10.75 5.64
N ASN A 132 -18.10 -10.14 6.77
CA ASN A 132 -17.74 -8.77 7.16
C ASN A 132 -16.75 -8.85 8.33
N THR A 133 -15.53 -8.30 8.15
CA THR A 133 -14.49 -8.34 9.19
C THR A 133 -14.43 -7.05 10.02
N THR A 134 -14.59 -5.89 9.37
CA THR A 134 -14.62 -4.58 10.02
C THR A 134 -15.64 -3.67 9.31
N SER A 135 -15.73 -2.41 9.70
CA SER A 135 -16.62 -1.41 9.05
C SER A 135 -16.40 -1.32 7.54
N ARG A 136 -15.15 -1.50 7.07
CA ARG A 136 -14.77 -1.53 5.64
C ARG A 136 -14.20 -2.87 5.20
N GLY A 137 -13.94 -3.78 6.12
CA GLY A 137 -13.35 -5.08 5.86
C GLY A 137 -14.37 -6.10 5.38
N ARG A 138 -13.96 -6.95 4.45
CA ARG A 138 -14.74 -8.09 3.92
C ARG A 138 -13.82 -9.29 3.75
N THR A 139 -14.40 -10.47 3.83
CA THR A 139 -13.78 -11.67 3.29
C THR A 139 -14.36 -11.95 1.92
N LEU A 140 -13.51 -12.02 0.92
CA LEU A 140 -13.88 -12.39 -0.44
C LEU A 140 -13.45 -13.82 -0.74
N ARG A 141 -14.30 -14.54 -1.47
CA ARG A 141 -13.95 -15.80 -2.17
C ARG A 141 -13.89 -15.50 -3.66
N PHE A 142 -12.72 -15.69 -4.27
CA PHE A 142 -12.60 -15.56 -5.71
C PHE A 142 -13.09 -16.84 -6.40
N LEU A 143 -13.96 -16.66 -7.41
CA LEU A 143 -14.60 -17.71 -8.17
C LEU A 143 -13.96 -17.74 -9.58
N CYS A 144 -13.07 -18.66 -9.82
CA CYS A 144 -12.45 -18.87 -11.12
C CYS A 144 -11.99 -20.31 -11.26
N ASP A 145 -12.04 -20.85 -12.48
CA ASP A 145 -11.72 -22.26 -12.79
C ASP A 145 -10.27 -22.45 -13.28
N VAL A 146 -9.40 -21.47 -13.00
CA VAL A 146 -7.99 -21.54 -13.37
C VAL A 146 -7.14 -22.05 -12.20
N GLY A 147 -5.92 -22.52 -12.49
CA GLY A 147 -4.96 -22.92 -11.47
C GLY A 147 -4.56 -21.74 -10.55
N TYR A 148 -3.97 -22.07 -9.41
CA TYR A 148 -3.59 -21.03 -8.43
C TYR A 148 -2.60 -20.00 -9.01
N GLU A 149 -1.61 -20.45 -9.77
CA GLU A 149 -0.62 -19.55 -10.38
C GLU A 149 -1.24 -18.60 -11.41
N ASP A 150 -2.19 -19.09 -12.21
CA ASP A 150 -2.90 -18.25 -13.18
C ASP A 150 -3.87 -17.29 -12.49
N PHE A 151 -4.50 -17.71 -11.39
CA PHE A 151 -5.26 -16.81 -10.52
C PHE A 151 -4.39 -15.68 -9.96
N ARG A 152 -3.18 -16.00 -9.48
CA ARG A 152 -2.22 -14.99 -8.99
C ARG A 152 -1.82 -14.02 -10.10
N LYS A 153 -1.61 -14.50 -11.32
CA LYS A 153 -1.35 -13.62 -12.48
C LYS A 153 -2.51 -12.70 -12.76
N LEU A 154 -3.76 -13.22 -12.77
CA LEU A 154 -4.95 -12.38 -12.94
C LEU A 154 -5.04 -11.26 -11.90
N LEU A 155 -4.75 -11.55 -10.64
CA LEU A 155 -4.70 -10.51 -9.60
C LEU A 155 -3.63 -9.44 -9.88
N ILE A 156 -2.46 -9.84 -10.37
CA ILE A 156 -1.34 -8.93 -10.70
C ILE A 156 -1.69 -8.08 -11.92
N ASP A 157 -2.32 -8.67 -12.92
CA ASP A 157 -2.67 -8.00 -14.18
C ASP A 157 -3.80 -7.00 -14.01
N LEU A 158 -4.80 -7.34 -13.18
CA LEU A 158 -5.93 -6.48 -12.85
C LEU A 158 -5.64 -5.47 -11.74
N GLY A 159 -4.60 -5.71 -10.96
CA GLY A 159 -4.25 -4.90 -9.82
C GLY A 159 -3.47 -3.63 -10.19
N GLU A 160 -3.76 -2.57 -9.46
CA GLU A 160 -2.98 -1.33 -9.52
C GLU A 160 -2.10 -1.19 -8.29
N THR A 161 -0.91 -0.60 -8.50
CA THR A 161 -0.01 -0.25 -7.39
C THR A 161 -0.64 0.89 -6.60
N PRO A 162 -0.92 0.71 -5.29
CA PRO A 162 -1.61 1.71 -4.51
C PRO A 162 -0.67 2.86 -4.13
N LEU A 163 -0.75 3.99 -4.82
CA LEU A 163 -0.10 5.21 -4.33
C LEU A 163 -0.72 5.64 -2.99
N PRO A 164 0.07 6.19 -2.06
CA PRO A 164 -0.44 6.78 -0.83
C PRO A 164 -1.48 7.87 -1.11
N LYS A 165 -2.52 7.94 -0.30
CA LYS A 165 -3.66 8.86 -0.50
C LYS A 165 -3.29 10.36 -0.48
N TYR A 166 -2.15 10.72 0.07
CA TYR A 166 -1.67 12.11 0.08
C TYR A 166 -0.98 12.52 -1.22
N ILE A 167 -0.65 11.56 -2.10
CA ILE A 167 -0.19 11.82 -3.45
C ILE A 167 -1.44 12.00 -4.32
N ASN A 168 -1.67 13.23 -4.77
CA ASN A 168 -2.90 13.62 -5.44
C ASN A 168 -2.73 13.66 -6.96
N ARG A 169 -2.31 12.55 -7.54
CA ARG A 169 -2.23 12.35 -8.99
C ARG A 169 -2.64 10.92 -9.36
N GLU A 170 -2.88 10.71 -10.64
CA GLU A 170 -3.13 9.37 -11.18
C GLU A 170 -1.86 8.51 -11.14
N VAL A 171 -2.06 7.19 -11.09
CA VAL A 171 -0.98 6.21 -11.15
C VAL A 171 -0.43 6.17 -12.56
N GLU A 172 0.87 6.27 -12.70
CA GLU A 172 1.59 6.18 -13.97
C GLU A 172 2.32 4.83 -14.08
N PRO A 173 2.64 4.36 -15.31
CA PRO A 173 3.31 3.07 -15.51
C PRO A 173 4.62 2.94 -14.73
N GLU A 174 5.38 4.02 -14.60
CA GLU A 174 6.66 4.07 -13.88
C GLU A 174 6.50 3.87 -12.37
N ASP A 175 5.32 4.16 -11.80
CA ASP A 175 5.07 3.98 -10.37
C ASP A 175 5.18 2.53 -9.95
N LYS A 176 4.86 1.59 -10.83
CA LYS A 176 4.97 0.15 -10.56
C LYS A 176 6.38 -0.24 -10.12
N ASP A 177 7.39 0.32 -10.78
CA ASP A 177 8.80 0.06 -10.46
C ASP A 177 9.31 1.01 -9.37
N ARG A 178 8.88 2.27 -9.40
CA ARG A 178 9.34 3.29 -8.45
C ARG A 178 8.83 3.04 -7.03
N TYR A 179 7.66 2.44 -6.87
CA TYR A 179 7.09 2.10 -5.58
C TYR A 179 7.71 0.85 -4.94
N GLN A 180 8.40 0.01 -5.73
CA GLN A 180 9.16 -1.11 -5.19
C GLN A 180 10.40 -0.64 -4.43
N THR A 181 10.74 -1.30 -3.33
CA THR A 181 12.08 -1.19 -2.78
C THR A 181 13.08 -1.83 -3.74
N ILE A 182 14.29 -1.26 -3.85
CA ILE A 182 15.38 -1.85 -4.66
C ILE A 182 15.84 -3.21 -4.13
N TYR A 183 15.47 -3.54 -2.89
CA TYR A 183 15.79 -4.81 -2.23
C TYR A 183 14.68 -5.85 -2.37
N ALA A 184 13.60 -5.55 -3.10
CA ALA A 184 12.46 -6.45 -3.28
C ALA A 184 12.90 -7.76 -3.96
N LYS A 185 12.81 -8.87 -3.22
CA LYS A 185 13.17 -10.21 -3.71
C LYS A 185 11.97 -11.17 -3.74
N ASN A 186 11.00 -10.98 -2.84
CA ASN A 186 9.87 -11.90 -2.61
C ASN A 186 8.53 -11.16 -2.64
#